data_2d3fadedf1b420e2d73e2d0963aacaed
#
_entry.id   2d3fadedf1b420e2d73e2d0963aacaed
#
_cell.length_a   1.000
_cell.length_b   1.000
_cell.length_c   1.000
_cell.angle_alpha   90.00
_cell.angle_beta   90.00
_cell.angle_gamma   90.00
#
_symmetry.space_group_name_H-M   'P 1'
#
loop_
_entity.id
_entity.type
_entity.pdbx_description
1 polymer ?
#
loop_
_entity_poly.entity_id
_entity_poly.type
_entity_poly.pdbx_seq_one_letter_code
_entity_poly.pdbx_strand_id
1 'polypeptide(L)'
;VETKADLVVVGAGPAGSAAAAWAARAGNDVLVIDSASFPRDKPCGDGLTPRAVAECERLGLGDWLDTRIRHRGLRMSGFGGEVEVGWPGPSFPSTGSAVARLELDDRIRKVAEDSGARMMLGTKAVAVHHDSSRRVVSLTLADGTEVGCRQLIVADGARSSLGRELGRRWHQETVYGVAARGYLATARADDPWLTSHLELRGPDGSKDKVLPGYGWIFPLGNGEVNIGVGALSTSKRPADLALRPLINYYTDLRRDEWGFDGPPRAVSSALLPMGGAVSGVAGPNWMLIGDAAACVNPLNGEGIDYGMETGRLAAELLDCRDLSRVWPALLQEHYGRGFSIARRLALLLTFQRFLPTTGPIAMRSPRLMTIAVRVMANLVTDDDADWVARAWRGAGRLSRLVDRRVPFS
;
A
#
# COMPACT_ATOMS: atom_id res chain seq x y z
N VAL A 1 -26.28 13.05 23.76
CA VAL A 1 -26.88 12.18 22.71
C VAL A 1 -25.83 11.15 22.37
N GLU A 2 -26.11 9.89 22.68
CA GLU A 2 -25.21 8.76 22.40
C GLU A 2 -25.08 8.62 20.87
N THR A 3 -23.90 8.87 20.32
CA THR A 3 -23.65 8.70 18.88
C THR A 3 -23.55 7.21 18.60
N LYS A 4 -24.39 6.71 17.67
CA LYS A 4 -24.44 5.28 17.33
C LYS A 4 -24.47 5.09 15.81
N ALA A 5 -23.90 3.99 15.32
CA ALA A 5 -23.93 3.60 13.91
C ALA A 5 -23.99 2.07 13.76
N ASP A 6 -24.47 1.58 12.63
CA ASP A 6 -24.38 0.16 12.28
C ASP A 6 -22.91 -0.23 12.10
N LEU A 7 -22.17 0.59 11.38
CA LEU A 7 -20.76 0.43 11.13
C LEU A 7 -19.97 1.67 11.56
N VAL A 8 -18.97 1.49 12.42
CA VAL A 8 -17.94 2.49 12.64
C VAL A 8 -16.69 2.09 11.88
N VAL A 9 -16.12 3.04 11.13
CA VAL A 9 -14.83 2.90 10.43
C VAL A 9 -13.83 3.85 11.05
N VAL A 10 -12.71 3.34 11.53
CA VAL A 10 -11.63 4.16 12.10
C VAL A 10 -10.50 4.29 11.10
N GLY A 11 -10.31 5.52 10.58
CA GLY A 11 -9.38 5.89 9.53
C GLY A 11 -10.09 6.21 8.22
N ALA A 12 -9.96 7.45 7.74
CA ALA A 12 -10.52 7.96 6.48
C ALA A 12 -9.49 7.98 5.33
N GLY A 13 -8.47 7.13 5.40
CA GLY A 13 -7.56 6.87 4.28
C GLY A 13 -8.26 6.03 3.19
N PRO A 14 -7.55 5.67 2.09
CA PRO A 14 -8.15 4.93 0.97
C PRO A 14 -8.90 3.67 1.39
N ALA A 15 -8.36 2.89 2.32
CA ALA A 15 -8.98 1.66 2.80
C ALA A 15 -10.31 1.92 3.53
N GLY A 16 -10.28 2.81 4.54
CA GLY A 16 -11.46 3.09 5.34
C GLY A 16 -12.54 3.85 4.57
N SER A 17 -12.15 4.80 3.71
CA SER A 17 -13.10 5.52 2.86
C SER A 17 -13.74 4.60 1.81
N ALA A 18 -12.98 3.67 1.22
CA ALA A 18 -13.56 2.67 0.33
C ALA A 18 -14.55 1.76 1.07
N ALA A 19 -14.18 1.25 2.26
CA ALA A 19 -15.07 0.44 3.10
C ALA A 19 -16.36 1.20 3.44
N ALA A 20 -16.24 2.45 3.84
CA ALA A 20 -17.37 3.30 4.18
C ALA A 20 -18.30 3.56 2.98
N ALA A 21 -17.72 3.84 1.79
CA ALA A 21 -18.51 4.04 0.58
C ALA A 21 -19.30 2.80 0.19
N TRP A 22 -18.66 1.63 0.19
CA TRP A 22 -19.33 0.38 -0.15
C TRP A 22 -20.40 0.00 0.87
N ALA A 23 -20.12 0.16 2.16
CA ALA A 23 -21.08 -0.13 3.22
C ALA A 23 -22.28 0.81 3.19
N ALA A 24 -22.07 2.12 2.95
CA ALA A 24 -23.16 3.10 2.84
C ALA A 24 -24.03 2.84 1.61
N ARG A 25 -23.43 2.49 0.45
CA ARG A 25 -24.16 2.07 -0.75
C ARG A 25 -25.00 0.80 -0.53
N ALA A 26 -24.57 -0.08 0.37
CA ALA A 26 -25.34 -1.25 0.79
C ALA A 26 -26.44 -0.95 1.82
N GLY A 27 -26.65 0.33 2.19
CA GLY A 27 -27.72 0.78 3.08
C GLY A 27 -27.38 0.76 4.56
N ASN A 28 -26.13 0.59 4.96
CA ASN A 28 -25.74 0.67 6.38
C ASN A 28 -25.63 2.13 6.84
N ASP A 29 -25.98 2.41 8.09
CA ASP A 29 -25.61 3.67 8.77
C ASP A 29 -24.14 3.62 9.14
N VAL A 30 -23.31 4.40 8.42
CA VAL A 30 -21.86 4.39 8.54
C VAL A 30 -21.34 5.68 9.17
N LEU A 31 -20.47 5.55 10.18
CA LEU A 31 -19.72 6.65 10.77
C LEU A 31 -18.22 6.41 10.56
N VAL A 32 -17.53 7.34 9.91
CA VAL A 32 -16.08 7.34 9.73
C VAL A 32 -15.45 8.30 10.73
N ILE A 33 -14.44 7.82 11.45
CA ILE A 33 -13.67 8.60 12.44
C ILE A 33 -12.21 8.67 11.99
N ASP A 34 -11.64 9.87 11.89
CA ASP A 34 -10.20 10.05 11.61
C ASP A 34 -9.60 11.14 12.50
N SER A 35 -8.39 10.89 12.98
CA SER A 35 -7.63 11.85 13.81
C SER A 35 -7.17 13.07 13.05
N ALA A 36 -7.13 13.02 11.73
CA ALA A 36 -6.75 14.15 10.88
C ALA A 36 -7.98 14.88 10.35
N SER A 37 -7.80 16.18 10.08
CA SER A 37 -8.68 16.95 9.21
C SER A 37 -8.22 16.76 7.76
N PHE A 38 -9.16 16.75 6.82
CA PHE A 38 -8.88 16.59 5.39
C PHE A 38 -9.04 17.91 4.63
N PRO A 39 -8.29 18.12 3.54
CA PRO A 39 -7.28 17.22 2.97
C PRO A 39 -6.02 17.09 3.84
N ARG A 40 -5.41 15.90 3.88
CA ARG A 40 -4.20 15.66 4.65
C ARG A 40 -3.15 14.91 3.83
N ASP A 41 -1.88 15.15 4.13
CA ASP A 41 -0.77 14.41 3.53
C ASP A 41 -0.48 13.09 4.24
N LYS A 42 0.10 12.13 3.51
CA LYS A 42 0.61 10.85 4.04
C LYS A 42 1.84 10.43 3.24
N PRO A 43 2.93 9.95 3.89
CA PRO A 43 4.10 9.43 3.19
C PRO A 43 3.70 8.33 2.19
N CYS A 44 3.95 8.54 0.89
CA CYS A 44 3.62 7.63 -0.20
C CYS A 44 4.39 8.04 -1.47
N GLY A 45 4.63 7.11 -2.37
CA GLY A 45 5.12 7.41 -3.73
C GLY A 45 4.05 7.98 -4.66
N ASP A 46 2.78 8.03 -4.22
CA ASP A 46 1.63 8.57 -4.96
C ASP A 46 1.30 7.83 -6.27
N GLY A 47 2.12 6.85 -6.66
CA GLY A 47 1.92 6.04 -7.86
C GLY A 47 0.72 5.10 -7.72
N LEU A 48 -0.05 4.99 -8.79
CA LEU A 48 -1.18 4.09 -8.93
C LEU A 48 -0.90 3.12 -10.08
N THR A 49 -0.69 1.86 -9.74
CA THR A 49 -0.59 0.80 -10.75
C THR A 49 -1.95 0.55 -11.41
N PRO A 50 -2.03 -0.20 -12.51
CA PRO A 50 -3.30 -0.61 -13.11
C PRO A 50 -4.29 -1.23 -12.13
N ARG A 51 -3.80 -1.93 -11.11
CA ARG A 51 -4.64 -2.51 -10.07
C ARG A 51 -5.30 -1.43 -9.20
N ALA A 52 -4.54 -0.41 -8.80
CA ALA A 52 -5.09 0.74 -8.06
C ALA A 52 -6.05 1.57 -8.92
N VAL A 53 -5.73 1.75 -10.21
CA VAL A 53 -6.64 2.39 -11.17
C VAL A 53 -7.97 1.64 -11.24
N ALA A 54 -7.95 0.31 -11.39
CA ALA A 54 -9.17 -0.51 -11.42
C ALA A 54 -10.01 -0.37 -10.14
N GLU A 55 -9.40 -0.30 -8.96
CA GLU A 55 -10.16 -0.06 -7.71
C GLU A 55 -10.74 1.36 -7.65
N CYS A 56 -10.04 2.37 -8.16
CA CYS A 56 -10.60 3.72 -8.31
C CYS A 56 -11.81 3.73 -9.27
N GLU A 57 -11.70 3.06 -10.41
CA GLU A 57 -12.80 2.94 -11.38
C GLU A 57 -14.02 2.25 -10.78
N ARG A 58 -13.82 1.13 -10.06
CA ARG A 58 -14.90 0.42 -9.33
C ARG A 58 -15.58 1.31 -8.30
N LEU A 59 -14.83 2.17 -7.65
CA LEU A 59 -15.37 3.11 -6.66
C LEU A 59 -16.14 4.27 -7.30
N GLY A 60 -16.05 4.45 -8.63
CA GLY A 60 -16.69 5.52 -9.40
C GLY A 60 -15.80 6.74 -9.60
N LEU A 61 -14.47 6.56 -9.53
CA LEU A 61 -13.49 7.63 -9.72
C LEU A 61 -12.83 7.60 -11.11
N GLY A 62 -13.34 6.80 -12.05
CA GLY A 62 -12.75 6.66 -13.39
C GLY A 62 -12.63 8.00 -14.12
N ASP A 63 -13.75 8.69 -14.32
CA ASP A 63 -13.80 9.99 -15.04
C ASP A 63 -12.91 11.06 -14.39
N TRP A 64 -12.88 11.08 -13.05
CA TRP A 64 -11.98 11.99 -12.35
C TRP A 64 -10.51 11.62 -12.57
N LEU A 65 -10.17 10.33 -12.53
CA LEU A 65 -8.81 9.85 -12.73
C LEU A 65 -8.34 10.09 -14.17
N ASP A 66 -9.25 10.12 -15.16
CA ASP A 66 -8.96 10.47 -16.54
C ASP A 66 -8.51 11.93 -16.73
N THR A 67 -8.83 12.79 -15.79
CA THR A 67 -8.32 14.18 -15.76
C THR A 67 -6.91 14.29 -15.16
N ARG A 68 -6.32 13.20 -14.70
CA ARG A 68 -4.98 13.14 -14.11
C ARG A 68 -3.99 12.55 -15.12
N ILE A 69 -2.70 12.67 -14.81
CA ILE A 69 -1.67 12.06 -15.65
C ILE A 69 -1.88 10.55 -15.79
N ARG A 70 -1.69 10.03 -17.01
CA ARG A 70 -1.73 8.60 -17.31
C ARG A 70 -0.34 8.10 -17.64
N HIS A 71 0.12 7.08 -16.90
CA HIS A 71 1.41 6.46 -17.11
C HIS A 71 1.28 5.18 -17.93
N ARG A 72 2.10 5.07 -18.98
CA ARG A 72 2.13 3.92 -19.90
C ARG A 72 2.74 2.67 -19.29
N GLY A 73 3.60 2.85 -18.26
CA GLY A 73 4.33 1.76 -17.62
C GLY A 73 5.44 2.27 -16.73
N LEU A 74 6.45 1.45 -16.56
CA LEU A 74 7.64 1.72 -15.78
C LEU A 74 8.85 1.95 -16.70
N ARG A 75 9.62 3.01 -16.46
CA ARG A 75 10.99 3.16 -16.93
C ARG A 75 11.91 2.74 -15.79
N MET A 76 12.72 1.73 -16.02
CA MET A 76 13.62 1.19 -15.01
C MET A 76 15.06 1.32 -15.47
N SER A 77 15.93 1.87 -14.62
CA SER A 77 17.36 2.02 -14.90
C SER A 77 18.21 1.47 -13.75
N GLY A 78 19.43 1.05 -14.09
CA GLY A 78 20.38 0.47 -13.16
C GLY A 78 21.24 -0.61 -13.81
N PHE A 79 22.32 -0.99 -13.17
CA PHE A 79 23.23 -2.06 -13.62
C PHE A 79 23.72 -1.88 -15.07
N GLY A 80 23.90 -0.62 -15.48
CA GLY A 80 24.36 -0.27 -16.82
C GLY A 80 23.32 -0.38 -17.93
N GLY A 81 22.06 -0.50 -17.62
CA GLY A 81 20.94 -0.57 -18.58
C GLY A 81 19.77 0.31 -18.21
N GLU A 82 18.92 0.56 -19.22
CA GLU A 82 17.61 1.17 -19.06
C GLU A 82 16.58 0.39 -19.90
N VAL A 83 15.39 0.22 -19.36
CA VAL A 83 14.31 -0.46 -20.07
C VAL A 83 12.96 0.17 -19.73
N GLU A 84 12.15 0.38 -20.76
CA GLU A 84 10.75 0.78 -20.62
C GLU A 84 9.86 -0.46 -20.77
N VAL A 85 8.95 -0.65 -19.85
CA VAL A 85 7.99 -1.76 -19.84
C VAL A 85 6.59 -1.17 -19.68
N GLY A 86 5.77 -1.32 -20.73
CA GLY A 86 4.33 -1.05 -20.63
C GLY A 86 3.68 -1.98 -19.60
N TRP A 87 2.56 -1.56 -19.03
CA TRP A 87 1.87 -2.37 -18.03
C TRP A 87 1.45 -3.72 -18.63
N PRO A 88 1.98 -4.84 -18.08
CA PRO A 88 1.71 -6.16 -18.64
C PRO A 88 0.48 -6.81 -18.01
N GLY A 89 -0.20 -7.62 -18.79
CA GLY A 89 -1.32 -8.45 -18.34
C GLY A 89 -2.66 -8.00 -18.92
N PRO A 90 -3.60 -8.94 -19.11
CA PRO A 90 -4.88 -8.66 -19.74
C PRO A 90 -5.99 -8.22 -18.76
N SER A 91 -5.80 -8.44 -17.44
CA SER A 91 -6.88 -8.37 -16.45
C SER A 91 -7.08 -6.99 -15.81
N PHE A 92 -6.19 -6.05 -16.09
CA PHE A 92 -6.22 -4.70 -15.53
C PHE A 92 -6.12 -3.65 -16.64
N PRO A 93 -6.48 -2.37 -16.37
CA PRO A 93 -6.25 -1.27 -17.31
C PRO A 93 -4.81 -1.23 -17.82
N SER A 94 -4.61 -0.76 -19.05
CA SER A 94 -3.29 -0.66 -19.67
C SER A 94 -2.49 0.57 -19.22
N THR A 95 -3.02 1.35 -18.30
CA THR A 95 -2.38 2.59 -17.80
C THR A 95 -2.36 2.61 -16.27
N GLY A 96 -1.30 3.19 -15.72
CA GLY A 96 -1.23 3.66 -14.33
C GLY A 96 -1.52 5.15 -14.23
N SER A 97 -1.34 5.70 -13.03
CA SER A 97 -1.45 7.13 -12.75
C SER A 97 -0.53 7.51 -11.59
N ALA A 98 -0.48 8.77 -11.24
CA ALA A 98 0.06 9.25 -9.97
C ALA A 98 -0.72 10.47 -9.50
N VAL A 99 -1.11 10.45 -8.23
CA VAL A 99 -1.89 11.53 -7.61
C VAL A 99 -1.42 11.72 -6.18
N ALA A 100 -1.07 12.95 -5.82
CA ALA A 100 -0.65 13.26 -4.46
C ALA A 100 -1.70 12.82 -3.43
N ARG A 101 -1.26 12.18 -2.33
CA ARG A 101 -2.16 11.67 -1.28
C ARG A 101 -3.05 12.75 -0.66
N LEU A 102 -2.58 14.00 -0.67
CA LEU A 102 -3.39 15.14 -0.25
C LEU A 102 -4.71 15.22 -1.03
N GLU A 103 -4.65 14.98 -2.32
CA GLU A 103 -5.79 15.05 -3.23
C GLU A 103 -6.55 13.71 -3.31
N LEU A 104 -5.81 12.61 -3.51
CA LEU A 104 -6.40 11.28 -3.68
C LEU A 104 -7.24 10.85 -2.47
N ASP A 105 -6.67 10.98 -1.26
CA ASP A 105 -7.35 10.53 -0.04
C ASP A 105 -8.62 11.35 0.22
N ASP A 106 -8.57 12.67 0.01
CA ASP A 106 -9.77 13.53 0.17
C ASP A 106 -10.82 13.21 -0.89
N ARG A 107 -10.40 12.87 -2.12
CA ARG A 107 -11.34 12.49 -3.17
C ARG A 107 -12.05 11.16 -2.85
N ILE A 108 -11.32 10.13 -2.40
CA ILE A 108 -11.92 8.86 -1.97
C ILE A 108 -12.84 9.08 -0.76
N ARG A 109 -12.41 9.89 0.20
CA ARG A 109 -13.24 10.27 1.37
C ARG A 109 -14.56 10.91 0.97
N LYS A 110 -14.52 11.85 0.01
CA LYS A 110 -15.74 12.49 -0.52
C LYS A 110 -16.68 11.48 -1.17
N VAL A 111 -16.18 10.47 -1.86
CA VAL A 111 -17.02 9.41 -2.39
C VAL A 111 -17.76 8.69 -1.26
N ALA A 112 -17.12 8.44 -0.12
CA ALA A 112 -17.80 7.84 1.03
C ALA A 112 -18.88 8.77 1.60
N GLU A 113 -18.59 10.06 1.74
CA GLU A 113 -19.55 11.07 2.21
C GLU A 113 -20.73 11.21 1.25
N ASP A 114 -20.48 11.32 -0.05
CA ASP A 114 -21.51 11.37 -1.11
C ASP A 114 -22.35 10.07 -1.17
N SER A 115 -21.79 8.96 -0.73
CA SER A 115 -22.52 7.67 -0.61
C SER A 115 -23.37 7.57 0.65
N GLY A 116 -23.34 8.56 1.55
CA GLY A 116 -24.13 8.63 2.77
C GLY A 116 -23.39 8.34 4.07
N ALA A 117 -22.07 8.12 4.03
CA ALA A 117 -21.30 7.95 5.27
C ALA A 117 -21.13 9.28 6.01
N ARG A 118 -21.36 9.26 7.31
CA ARG A 118 -21.13 10.42 8.20
C ARG A 118 -19.64 10.51 8.54
N MET A 119 -19.09 11.72 8.60
CA MET A 119 -17.68 11.96 8.90
C MET A 119 -17.50 12.65 10.25
N MET A 120 -16.59 12.12 11.06
CA MET A 120 -16.11 12.70 12.31
C MET A 120 -14.58 12.82 12.22
N LEU A 121 -14.11 13.94 11.67
CA LEU A 121 -12.71 14.22 11.38
C LEU A 121 -12.08 15.08 12.48
N GLY A 122 -10.74 15.03 12.61
CA GLY A 122 -9.99 15.77 13.65
C GLY A 122 -10.13 15.16 15.04
N THR A 123 -10.66 13.94 15.16
CA THR A 123 -10.80 13.25 16.43
C THR A 123 -10.27 11.82 16.37
N LYS A 124 -9.67 11.34 17.44
CA LYS A 124 -9.00 10.04 17.48
C LYS A 124 -9.78 9.06 18.34
N ALA A 125 -10.07 7.87 17.83
CA ALA A 125 -10.50 6.74 18.63
C ALA A 125 -9.31 6.21 19.45
N VAL A 126 -9.48 6.13 20.79
CA VAL A 126 -8.40 5.80 21.73
C VAL A 126 -8.63 4.51 22.49
N ALA A 127 -9.86 4.04 22.64
CA ALA A 127 -10.18 2.80 23.31
C ALA A 127 -11.39 2.10 22.69
N VAL A 128 -11.50 0.78 22.89
CA VAL A 128 -12.64 -0.06 22.53
C VAL A 128 -13.23 -0.72 23.76
N HIS A 129 -14.56 -0.85 23.78
CA HIS A 129 -15.30 -1.52 24.85
C HIS A 129 -15.98 -2.77 24.30
N HIS A 130 -15.91 -3.84 25.10
CA HIS A 130 -16.41 -5.16 24.72
C HIS A 130 -17.53 -5.61 25.65
N ASP A 131 -18.47 -6.35 25.11
CA ASP A 131 -19.42 -7.13 25.92
C ASP A 131 -18.82 -8.44 26.45
N SER A 132 -19.60 -9.21 27.17
CA SER A 132 -19.21 -10.53 27.70
C SER A 132 -18.87 -11.56 26.61
N SER A 133 -19.35 -11.36 25.38
CA SER A 133 -19.08 -12.19 24.20
C SER A 133 -17.87 -11.72 23.40
N ARG A 134 -17.08 -10.76 23.90
CA ARG A 134 -15.93 -10.13 23.24
C ARG A 134 -16.29 -9.36 21.97
N ARG A 135 -17.54 -8.96 21.80
CA ARG A 135 -17.95 -8.08 20.70
C ARG A 135 -17.66 -6.63 21.10
N VAL A 136 -17.13 -5.86 20.19
CA VAL A 136 -16.98 -4.41 20.37
C VAL A 136 -18.38 -3.80 20.38
N VAL A 137 -18.72 -3.05 21.41
CA VAL A 137 -20.02 -2.38 21.56
C VAL A 137 -19.92 -0.87 21.44
N SER A 138 -18.77 -0.29 21.83
CA SER A 138 -18.51 1.14 21.68
C SER A 138 -17.00 1.43 21.60
N LEU A 139 -16.70 2.66 21.16
CA LEU A 139 -15.36 3.24 21.18
C LEU A 139 -15.38 4.51 22.02
N THR A 140 -14.27 4.80 22.71
CA THR A 140 -14.02 6.11 23.32
C THR A 140 -13.14 6.95 22.41
N LEU A 141 -13.50 8.20 22.19
CA LEU A 141 -12.72 9.19 21.46
C LEU A 141 -11.81 9.98 22.42
N ALA A 142 -10.83 10.69 21.87
CA ALA A 142 -9.85 11.43 22.67
C ALA A 142 -10.45 12.56 23.54
N ASP A 143 -11.62 13.06 23.16
CA ASP A 143 -12.39 14.07 23.92
C ASP A 143 -13.33 13.45 24.97
N GLY A 144 -13.34 12.12 25.12
CA GLY A 144 -14.20 11.39 26.04
C GLY A 144 -15.57 11.02 25.46
N THR A 145 -15.85 11.39 24.22
CA THR A 145 -17.11 10.99 23.54
C THR A 145 -17.15 9.48 23.36
N GLU A 146 -18.27 8.85 23.66
CA GLU A 146 -18.54 7.46 23.34
C GLU A 146 -19.33 7.30 22.04
N VAL A 147 -18.90 6.35 21.21
CA VAL A 147 -19.56 6.00 19.94
C VAL A 147 -19.91 4.53 19.93
N GLY A 148 -21.20 4.22 19.91
CA GLY A 148 -21.71 2.85 19.83
C GLY A 148 -21.64 2.29 18.42
N CYS A 149 -21.36 0.98 18.27
CA CYS A 149 -21.33 0.32 16.95
C CYS A 149 -21.82 -1.13 17.03
N ARG A 150 -22.44 -1.59 15.93
CA ARG A 150 -22.75 -3.00 15.71
C ARG A 150 -21.56 -3.74 15.12
N GLN A 151 -20.82 -3.10 14.22
CA GLN A 151 -19.62 -3.60 13.54
C GLN A 151 -18.54 -2.52 13.55
N LEU A 152 -17.26 -2.94 13.56
CA LEU A 152 -16.12 -2.04 13.54
C LEU A 152 -15.15 -2.45 12.43
N ILE A 153 -14.74 -1.50 11.58
CA ILE A 153 -13.63 -1.64 10.65
C ILE A 153 -12.50 -0.70 11.11
N VAL A 154 -11.31 -1.26 11.29
CA VAL A 154 -10.10 -0.51 11.68
C VAL A 154 -9.17 -0.38 10.49
N ALA A 155 -9.02 0.86 10.00
CA ALA A 155 -8.22 1.27 8.86
C ALA A 155 -7.21 2.37 9.26
N ASP A 156 -6.72 2.35 10.50
CA ASP A 156 -5.88 3.38 11.13
C ASP A 156 -4.40 3.31 10.72
N GLY A 157 -4.10 2.60 9.62
CA GLY A 157 -2.81 2.59 8.95
C GLY A 157 -1.76 1.69 9.59
N ALA A 158 -0.51 1.82 9.14
CA ALA A 158 0.58 0.90 9.45
C ALA A 158 0.87 0.76 10.97
N ARG A 159 0.75 1.85 11.72
CA ARG A 159 0.96 1.84 13.19
C ARG A 159 -0.19 1.20 13.95
N SER A 160 -1.39 1.31 13.44
CA SER A 160 -2.63 0.72 13.96
C SER A 160 -2.70 0.67 15.49
N SER A 161 -2.88 1.82 16.11
CA SER A 161 -2.96 1.92 17.58
C SER A 161 -4.16 1.16 18.14
N LEU A 162 -5.31 1.29 17.47
CA LEU A 162 -6.53 0.60 17.84
C LEU A 162 -6.45 -0.90 17.53
N GLY A 163 -5.82 -1.29 16.41
CA GLY A 163 -5.57 -2.69 16.10
C GLY A 163 -4.69 -3.38 17.17
N ARG A 164 -3.71 -2.69 17.73
CA ARG A 164 -2.90 -3.24 18.84
C ARG A 164 -3.73 -3.47 20.09
N GLU A 165 -4.64 -2.58 20.40
CA GLU A 165 -5.56 -2.74 21.52
C GLU A 165 -6.49 -3.95 21.32
N LEU A 166 -6.92 -4.18 20.10
CA LEU A 166 -7.71 -5.33 19.67
C LEU A 166 -6.90 -6.65 19.59
N GLY A 167 -5.58 -6.61 19.83
CA GLY A 167 -4.72 -7.80 19.85
C GLY A 167 -3.91 -8.02 18.58
N ARG A 168 -3.87 -7.05 17.66
CA ARG A 168 -2.97 -7.10 16.49
C ARG A 168 -1.52 -7.23 16.94
N ARG A 169 -0.79 -8.18 16.34
CA ARG A 169 0.64 -8.37 16.54
C ARG A 169 1.36 -8.30 15.21
N TRP A 170 2.36 -7.44 15.09
CA TRP A 170 3.21 -7.36 13.93
C TRP A 170 4.38 -8.34 14.02
N HIS A 171 4.62 -9.10 12.95
CA HIS A 171 5.70 -10.10 12.84
C HIS A 171 6.96 -9.43 12.28
N GLN A 172 7.75 -8.78 13.15
CA GLN A 172 8.94 -8.02 12.77
C GLN A 172 10.11 -8.89 12.25
N GLU A 173 10.05 -10.21 12.43
CA GLU A 173 11.01 -11.15 11.86
C GLU A 173 10.86 -11.35 10.36
N THR A 174 9.75 -10.90 9.78
CA THR A 174 9.53 -10.90 8.33
C THR A 174 10.11 -9.65 7.67
N VAL A 175 10.07 -9.62 6.34
CA VAL A 175 10.46 -8.43 5.57
C VAL A 175 9.46 -7.29 5.82
N TYR A 176 9.99 -6.09 5.95
CA TYR A 176 9.25 -4.83 5.99
C TYR A 176 9.97 -3.77 5.18
N GLY A 177 9.28 -2.72 4.76
CA GLY A 177 9.83 -1.60 4.02
C GLY A 177 10.10 -0.39 4.90
N VAL A 178 11.13 0.37 4.54
CA VAL A 178 11.37 1.73 5.02
C VAL A 178 11.52 2.65 3.81
N ALA A 179 10.87 3.81 3.83
CA ALA A 179 10.87 4.71 2.68
C ALA A 179 10.82 6.18 3.11
N ALA A 180 11.38 7.05 2.28
CA ALA A 180 11.19 8.49 2.37
C ALA A 180 10.83 9.04 1.00
N ARG A 181 10.01 10.09 0.98
CA ARG A 181 9.64 10.81 -0.24
C ARG A 181 9.56 12.32 -0.01
N GLY A 182 9.67 13.05 -1.09
CA GLY A 182 9.43 14.49 -1.16
C GLY A 182 8.88 14.86 -2.54
N TYR A 183 8.70 16.15 -2.76
CA TYR A 183 8.22 16.69 -4.03
C TYR A 183 9.22 17.68 -4.61
N LEU A 184 9.34 17.71 -5.94
CA LEU A 184 10.17 18.66 -6.67
C LEU A 184 9.46 19.14 -7.94
N ALA A 185 9.61 20.42 -8.24
CA ALA A 185 9.17 20.98 -9.51
C ALA A 185 10.14 20.58 -10.63
N THR A 186 9.61 20.31 -11.82
CA THR A 186 10.38 19.99 -13.03
C THR A 186 9.56 20.20 -14.28
N ALA A 187 10.22 20.56 -15.38
CA ALA A 187 9.61 20.61 -16.70
C ALA A 187 9.21 19.21 -17.23
N ARG A 188 9.69 18.12 -16.60
CA ARG A 188 9.37 16.72 -16.94
C ARG A 188 8.22 16.14 -16.11
N ALA A 189 7.41 16.98 -15.49
CA ALA A 189 6.29 16.53 -14.66
C ALA A 189 5.18 15.80 -15.44
N ASP A 190 5.20 15.86 -16.77
CA ASP A 190 4.26 15.17 -17.66
C ASP A 190 4.89 13.93 -18.36
N ASP A 191 6.08 13.48 -17.92
CA ASP A 191 6.72 12.26 -18.46
C ASP A 191 5.76 11.06 -18.29
N PRO A 192 5.45 10.32 -19.39
CA PRO A 192 4.43 9.25 -19.34
C PRO A 192 4.91 7.96 -18.67
N TRP A 193 6.04 7.96 -18.00
CA TRP A 193 6.61 6.80 -17.33
C TRP A 193 6.81 7.04 -15.83
N LEU A 194 6.44 6.07 -15.02
CA LEU A 194 6.89 5.98 -13.63
C LEU A 194 8.34 5.52 -13.63
N THR A 195 9.27 6.39 -13.26
CA THR A 195 10.70 6.08 -13.30
C THR A 195 11.17 5.43 -12.00
N SER A 196 11.90 4.31 -12.09
CA SER A 196 12.46 3.56 -10.97
C SER A 196 13.95 3.26 -11.21
N HIS A 197 14.78 3.57 -10.23
CA HIS A 197 16.22 3.32 -10.25
C HIS A 197 16.54 2.13 -9.34
N LEU A 198 16.83 0.98 -9.95
CA LEU A 198 16.96 -0.31 -9.26
C LEU A 198 18.34 -0.51 -8.61
N GLU A 199 19.31 0.30 -8.97
CA GLU A 199 20.65 0.30 -8.39
C GLU A 199 20.80 1.47 -7.41
N LEU A 200 20.15 1.37 -6.25
CA LEU A 200 20.21 2.38 -5.21
C LEU A 200 21.48 2.19 -4.37
N ARG A 201 22.25 3.27 -4.18
CA ARG A 201 23.48 3.31 -3.38
C ARG A 201 23.40 4.43 -2.34
N GLY A 202 24.13 4.28 -1.22
CA GLY A 202 24.17 5.28 -0.15
C GLY A 202 25.19 6.40 -0.42
N PRO A 203 25.10 7.53 0.33
CA PRO A 203 26.00 8.68 0.21
C PRO A 203 27.38 8.45 0.80
N ASP A 204 27.58 7.44 1.62
CA ASP A 204 28.77 7.13 2.41
C ASP A 204 29.92 6.50 1.63
N GLY A 205 29.85 6.56 0.28
CA GLY A 205 30.94 6.21 -0.62
C GLY A 205 31.26 4.71 -0.71
N SER A 206 30.47 3.84 -0.09
CA SER A 206 30.58 2.41 -0.34
C SER A 206 30.01 2.10 -1.73
N LYS A 207 30.81 2.49 -2.75
CA LYS A 207 30.48 2.25 -4.17
C LYS A 207 30.15 0.79 -4.46
N ASP A 208 30.49 -0.12 -3.56
CA ASP A 208 30.32 -1.56 -3.72
C ASP A 208 29.01 -2.10 -3.13
N LYS A 209 28.27 -1.31 -2.35
CA LYS A 209 27.04 -1.78 -1.69
C LYS A 209 25.79 -1.23 -2.37
N VAL A 210 25.09 -2.10 -3.11
CA VAL A 210 23.74 -1.83 -3.59
C VAL A 210 22.76 -2.08 -2.45
N LEU A 211 21.89 -1.10 -2.19
CA LEU A 211 20.84 -1.21 -1.18
C LEU A 211 19.72 -2.13 -1.65
N PRO A 212 19.05 -2.87 -0.76
CA PRO A 212 17.96 -3.77 -1.11
C PRO A 212 16.66 -2.99 -1.35
N GLY A 213 16.63 -2.16 -2.39
CA GLY A 213 15.52 -1.27 -2.67
C GLY A 213 15.69 -0.53 -3.97
N TYR A 214 14.97 0.57 -4.10
CA TYR A 214 15.01 1.41 -5.30
C TYR A 214 14.72 2.87 -4.98
N GLY A 215 15.18 3.76 -5.87
CA GLY A 215 14.74 5.15 -5.92
C GLY A 215 13.65 5.30 -6.97
N TRP A 216 12.76 6.26 -6.78
CA TRP A 216 11.72 6.55 -7.77
C TRP A 216 11.56 8.05 -8.04
N ILE A 217 11.06 8.36 -9.23
CA ILE A 217 10.60 9.68 -9.65
C ILE A 217 9.30 9.46 -10.41
N PHE A 218 8.18 9.89 -9.81
CA PHE A 218 6.85 9.69 -10.37
C PHE A 218 6.23 11.04 -10.74
N PRO A 219 6.10 11.33 -12.04
CA PRO A 219 5.46 12.54 -12.53
C PRO A 219 4.00 12.65 -12.08
N LEU A 220 3.57 13.84 -11.66
CA LEU A 220 2.21 14.08 -11.15
C LEU A 220 1.31 14.84 -12.13
N GLY A 221 1.86 15.30 -13.28
CA GLY A 221 1.09 16.04 -14.28
C GLY A 221 0.68 17.46 -13.87
N ASN A 222 1.23 17.98 -12.78
CA ASN A 222 0.89 19.27 -12.22
C ASN A 222 2.11 20.22 -12.05
N GLY A 223 3.19 19.95 -12.81
CA GLY A 223 4.47 20.67 -12.69
C GLY A 223 5.42 20.08 -11.67
N GLU A 224 5.05 19.02 -10.96
CA GLU A 224 5.86 18.38 -9.93
C GLU A 224 6.00 16.87 -10.13
N VAL A 225 7.00 16.32 -9.47
CA VAL A 225 7.18 14.87 -9.30
C VAL A 225 7.20 14.50 -7.82
N ASN A 226 6.72 13.31 -7.49
CA ASN A 226 7.05 12.63 -6.25
C ASN A 226 8.40 11.91 -6.43
N ILE A 227 9.38 12.29 -5.62
CA ILE A 227 10.69 11.66 -5.59
C ILE A 227 10.90 10.94 -4.27
N GLY A 228 11.48 9.75 -4.32
CA GLY A 228 11.72 9.02 -3.09
C GLY A 228 12.69 7.86 -3.21
N VAL A 229 12.98 7.29 -2.06
CA VAL A 229 13.85 6.12 -1.89
C VAL A 229 13.20 5.16 -0.91
N GLY A 230 13.29 3.87 -1.20
CA GLY A 230 12.78 2.82 -0.33
C GLY A 230 13.73 1.64 -0.28
N ALA A 231 13.78 0.97 0.87
CA ALA A 231 14.58 -0.23 1.05
C ALA A 231 13.84 -1.27 1.89
N LEU A 232 14.11 -2.53 1.61
CA LEU A 232 13.66 -3.67 2.39
C LEU A 232 14.56 -3.87 3.60
N SER A 233 13.96 -4.30 4.69
CA SER A 233 14.63 -4.54 5.96
C SER A 233 14.10 -5.81 6.62
N THR A 234 14.93 -6.43 7.45
CA THR A 234 14.52 -7.51 8.36
C THR A 234 15.22 -7.31 9.71
N SER A 235 14.74 -7.94 10.76
CA SER A 235 15.42 -7.91 12.06
C SER A 235 16.86 -8.41 12.02
N LYS A 236 17.18 -9.35 11.10
CA LYS A 236 18.54 -9.90 10.92
C LYS A 236 19.41 -9.10 9.96
N ARG A 237 18.82 -8.36 9.06
CA ARG A 237 19.46 -7.48 8.06
C ARG A 237 18.72 -6.16 8.04
N PRO A 238 18.89 -5.33 9.07
CA PRO A 238 18.29 -4.01 9.11
C PRO A 238 18.84 -3.16 7.97
N ALA A 239 18.01 -2.31 7.42
CA ALA A 239 18.41 -1.42 6.34
C ALA A 239 19.41 -0.33 6.80
N ASP A 240 19.54 -0.11 8.10
CA ASP A 240 20.46 0.86 8.74
C ASP A 240 20.72 2.12 7.90
N LEU A 241 19.63 2.80 7.54
CA LEU A 241 19.64 3.89 6.58
C LEU A 241 19.13 5.18 7.21
N ALA A 242 19.92 6.24 7.09
CA ALA A 242 19.46 7.61 7.30
C ALA A 242 18.69 8.06 6.05
N LEU A 243 17.35 7.89 6.08
CA LEU A 243 16.51 8.12 4.89
C LEU A 243 16.55 9.55 4.35
N ARG A 244 16.66 10.56 5.22
CA ARG A 244 16.74 11.96 4.77
C ARG A 244 18.06 12.29 4.03
N PRO A 245 19.25 11.91 4.51
CA PRO A 245 20.47 12.01 3.70
C PRO A 245 20.39 11.20 2.40
N LEU A 246 19.81 10.02 2.42
CA LEU A 246 19.70 9.18 1.25
C LEU A 246 18.81 9.79 0.14
N ILE A 247 17.66 10.36 0.49
CA ILE A 247 16.79 11.02 -0.52
C ILE A 247 17.44 12.28 -1.08
N ASN A 248 18.16 13.06 -0.25
CA ASN A 248 18.90 14.22 -0.74
C ASN A 248 20.00 13.82 -1.71
N TYR A 249 20.80 12.82 -1.36
CA TYR A 249 21.82 12.26 -2.24
C TYR A 249 21.25 11.74 -3.56
N TYR A 250 20.15 11.00 -3.47
CA TYR A 250 19.44 10.51 -4.66
C TYR A 250 18.93 11.64 -5.54
N THR A 251 18.39 12.70 -4.95
CA THR A 251 17.96 13.92 -5.65
C THR A 251 19.13 14.57 -6.38
N ASP A 252 20.28 14.72 -5.72
CA ASP A 252 21.47 15.32 -6.31
C ASP A 252 21.99 14.51 -7.49
N LEU A 253 21.95 13.18 -7.40
CA LEU A 253 22.34 12.29 -8.53
C LEU A 253 21.41 12.42 -9.76
N ARG A 254 20.17 12.89 -9.59
CA ARG A 254 19.17 13.03 -10.65
C ARG A 254 18.90 14.48 -11.05
N ARG A 255 19.61 15.41 -10.42
CA ARG A 255 19.40 16.85 -10.58
C ARG A 255 19.44 17.30 -12.03
N ASP A 256 20.53 17.01 -12.71
CA ASP A 256 20.76 17.47 -14.09
C ASP A 256 19.80 16.78 -15.08
N GLU A 257 19.56 15.48 -14.88
CA GLU A 257 18.67 14.68 -15.73
C GLU A 257 17.22 15.19 -15.70
N TRP A 258 16.75 15.60 -14.51
CA TRP A 258 15.36 16.02 -14.27
C TRP A 258 15.20 17.54 -14.17
N GLY A 259 16.28 18.30 -14.21
CA GLY A 259 16.23 19.75 -14.07
C GLY A 259 15.71 20.21 -12.71
N PHE A 260 16.13 19.52 -11.64
CA PHE A 260 15.68 19.87 -10.29
C PHE A 260 16.38 21.10 -9.75
N ASP A 261 15.62 22.02 -9.17
CA ASP A 261 16.12 23.18 -8.44
C ASP A 261 15.86 23.01 -6.94
N GLY A 262 16.96 23.05 -6.17
CA GLY A 262 16.91 22.92 -4.71
C GLY A 262 16.69 21.49 -4.18
N PRO A 263 16.46 21.35 -2.87
CA PRO A 263 16.17 20.08 -2.20
C PRO A 263 14.66 19.73 -2.30
N PRO A 264 14.30 18.44 -2.11
CA PRO A 264 12.89 18.06 -2.10
C PRO A 264 12.15 18.69 -0.90
N ARG A 265 10.95 19.21 -1.18
CA ARG A 265 10.04 19.75 -0.17
C ARG A 265 9.17 18.66 0.47
N ALA A 266 8.59 18.95 1.63
CA ALA A 266 7.67 18.08 2.37
C ALA A 266 8.19 16.64 2.56
N VAL A 267 9.50 16.49 2.83
CA VAL A 267 10.13 15.19 3.03
C VAL A 267 9.54 14.49 4.25
N SER A 268 8.98 13.32 4.03
CA SER A 268 8.39 12.48 5.06
C SER A 268 8.79 11.01 4.86
N SER A 269 8.74 10.22 5.93
CA SER A 269 9.15 8.82 5.91
C SER A 269 8.08 7.91 6.51
N ALA A 270 8.08 6.68 6.05
CA ALA A 270 7.18 5.64 6.52
C ALA A 270 7.91 4.32 6.77
N LEU A 271 7.35 3.55 7.69
CA LEU A 271 7.66 2.15 7.90
C LEU A 271 6.44 1.35 7.44
N LEU A 272 6.67 0.33 6.62
CA LEU A 272 5.65 -0.42 5.91
C LEU A 272 5.65 -1.88 6.37
N PRO A 273 4.71 -2.32 7.23
CA PRO A 273 4.45 -3.73 7.44
C PRO A 273 3.86 -4.32 6.16
N MET A 274 4.44 -5.40 5.64
CA MET A 274 4.15 -5.91 4.31
C MET A 274 3.68 -7.36 4.34
N GLY A 275 2.97 -7.76 3.28
CA GLY A 275 2.65 -9.15 2.97
C GLY A 275 1.84 -9.87 4.04
N GLY A 276 0.92 -9.19 4.71
CA GLY A 276 0.11 -9.77 5.78
C GLY A 276 0.93 -10.21 7.00
N ALA A 277 2.04 -9.51 7.31
CA ALA A 277 2.93 -9.83 8.43
C ALA A 277 2.35 -9.47 9.81
N VAL A 278 1.09 -9.80 10.00
CA VAL A 278 0.35 -9.53 11.25
C VAL A 278 -0.57 -10.70 11.59
N SER A 279 -0.84 -10.87 12.89
CA SER A 279 -1.89 -11.72 13.44
C SER A 279 -2.91 -10.88 14.22
N GLY A 280 -4.06 -11.46 14.55
CA GLY A 280 -5.14 -10.75 15.23
C GLY A 280 -5.78 -9.69 14.33
N VAL A 281 -6.17 -10.09 13.12
CA VAL A 281 -6.74 -9.18 12.11
C VAL A 281 -8.26 -9.10 12.17
N ALA A 282 -8.91 -9.89 13.02
CA ALA A 282 -10.35 -9.86 13.23
C ALA A 282 -10.76 -10.39 14.60
N GLY A 283 -11.95 -10.02 15.03
CA GLY A 283 -12.69 -10.58 16.14
C GLY A 283 -14.14 -10.80 15.78
N PRO A 284 -15.04 -11.03 16.75
CA PRO A 284 -16.42 -11.40 16.46
C PRO A 284 -17.17 -10.41 15.57
N ASN A 285 -16.91 -9.12 15.70
CA ASN A 285 -17.57 -8.06 14.94
C ASN A 285 -16.64 -6.91 14.52
N TRP A 286 -15.38 -7.20 14.38
CA TRP A 286 -14.42 -6.20 13.91
C TRP A 286 -13.39 -6.82 12.97
N MET A 287 -12.85 -5.98 12.07
CA MET A 287 -11.85 -6.34 11.06
C MET A 287 -10.80 -5.25 10.94
N LEU A 288 -9.54 -5.66 10.71
CA LEU A 288 -8.47 -4.75 10.26
C LEU A 288 -8.35 -4.83 8.73
N ILE A 289 -8.15 -3.68 8.08
CA ILE A 289 -8.01 -3.58 6.62
C ILE A 289 -6.81 -2.72 6.21
N GLY A 290 -6.40 -2.80 4.97
CA GLY A 290 -5.30 -2.02 4.42
C GLY A 290 -3.99 -2.20 5.19
N ASP A 291 -3.25 -1.12 5.42
CA ASP A 291 -1.98 -1.16 6.15
C ASP A 291 -2.13 -1.67 7.60
N ALA A 292 -3.29 -1.48 8.23
CA ALA A 292 -3.55 -2.03 9.56
C ALA A 292 -3.53 -3.56 9.56
N ALA A 293 -3.93 -4.20 8.47
CA ALA A 293 -3.79 -5.63 8.22
C ALA A 293 -2.48 -6.01 7.51
N ALA A 294 -1.53 -5.07 7.35
CA ALA A 294 -0.30 -5.25 6.58
C ALA A 294 -0.55 -5.71 5.12
N CYS A 295 -1.66 -5.26 4.52
CA CYS A 295 -1.98 -5.49 3.12
C CYS A 295 -1.18 -4.54 2.24
N VAL A 296 0.14 -4.75 2.18
CA VAL A 296 1.11 -4.01 1.38
C VAL A 296 1.95 -5.02 0.63
N ASN A 297 2.18 -4.78 -0.65
CA ASN A 297 2.98 -5.66 -1.51
C ASN A 297 4.44 -5.70 -1.04
N PRO A 298 5.01 -6.89 -0.73
CA PRO A 298 6.38 -7.00 -0.26
C PRO A 298 7.46 -6.63 -1.29
N LEU A 299 7.13 -6.59 -2.58
CA LEU A 299 8.11 -6.40 -3.66
C LEU A 299 8.25 -4.94 -4.09
N ASN A 300 7.16 -4.16 -4.06
CA ASN A 300 7.17 -2.77 -4.52
C ASN A 300 6.67 -1.75 -3.49
N GLY A 301 6.10 -2.21 -2.36
CA GLY A 301 5.58 -1.32 -1.31
C GLY A 301 4.20 -0.71 -1.61
N GLU A 302 3.49 -1.16 -2.63
CA GLU A 302 2.14 -0.71 -2.97
C GLU A 302 1.13 -1.17 -1.93
N GLY A 303 0.19 -0.30 -1.56
CA GLY A 303 -0.83 -0.58 -0.55
C GLY A 303 -2.16 0.13 -0.79
N ILE A 304 -2.22 1.08 -1.73
CA ILE A 304 -3.47 1.82 -2.02
C ILE A 304 -4.52 0.88 -2.62
N ASP A 305 -4.14 0.08 -3.59
CA ASP A 305 -4.95 -0.94 -4.25
C ASP A 305 -5.49 -1.96 -3.24
N TYR A 306 -4.60 -2.57 -2.46
CA TYR A 306 -4.99 -3.53 -1.40
C TYR A 306 -5.86 -2.87 -0.33
N GLY A 307 -5.58 -1.60 -0.01
CA GLY A 307 -6.40 -0.85 0.93
C GLY A 307 -7.85 -0.73 0.43
N MET A 308 -8.04 -0.26 -0.79
CA MET A 308 -9.37 -0.10 -1.39
C MET A 308 -10.08 -1.43 -1.59
N GLU A 309 -9.36 -2.46 -2.07
CA GLU A 309 -9.91 -3.80 -2.26
C GLU A 309 -10.32 -4.46 -0.93
N THR A 310 -9.47 -4.39 0.11
CA THR A 310 -9.85 -4.92 1.44
C THR A 310 -11.01 -4.14 2.05
N GLY A 311 -11.14 -2.84 1.75
CA GLY A 311 -12.30 -2.04 2.14
C GLY A 311 -13.60 -2.56 1.51
N ARG A 312 -13.58 -2.86 0.20
CA ARG A 312 -14.72 -3.46 -0.51
C ARG A 312 -15.06 -4.84 0.05
N LEU A 313 -14.08 -5.73 0.15
CA LEU A 313 -14.28 -7.09 0.68
C LEU A 313 -14.81 -7.10 2.12
N ALA A 314 -14.37 -6.17 2.97
CA ALA A 314 -14.87 -6.05 4.34
C ALA A 314 -16.32 -5.59 4.38
N ALA A 315 -16.73 -4.69 3.49
CA ALA A 315 -18.12 -4.24 3.39
C ALA A 315 -19.09 -5.38 2.98
N GLU A 316 -18.64 -6.35 2.19
CA GLU A 316 -19.41 -7.53 1.79
C GLU A 316 -19.69 -8.50 2.96
N LEU A 317 -18.93 -8.41 4.06
CA LEU A 317 -19.05 -9.32 5.21
C LEU A 317 -19.84 -8.75 6.40
N LEU A 318 -20.43 -7.56 6.29
CA LEU A 318 -21.08 -6.89 7.42
C LEU A 318 -22.29 -7.64 8.01
N ASP A 319 -22.88 -8.56 7.25
CA ASP A 319 -23.99 -9.42 7.72
C ASP A 319 -23.50 -10.71 8.42
N CYS A 320 -22.17 -10.97 8.40
CA CYS A 320 -21.61 -12.13 9.09
C CYS A 320 -21.72 -11.98 10.61
N ARG A 321 -22.17 -13.04 11.28
CA ARG A 321 -22.33 -13.05 12.75
C ARG A 321 -21.00 -13.07 13.49
N ASP A 322 -20.00 -13.75 12.94
CA ASP A 322 -18.66 -13.90 13.53
C ASP A 322 -17.59 -13.78 12.45
N LEU A 323 -16.81 -12.71 12.54
CA LEU A 323 -15.75 -12.37 11.59
C LEU A 323 -14.40 -12.97 11.96
N SER A 324 -14.26 -13.53 13.18
CA SER A 324 -12.98 -14.00 13.74
C SER A 324 -12.24 -15.00 12.86
N ARG A 325 -12.97 -15.82 12.10
CA ARG A 325 -12.41 -16.83 11.20
C ARG A 325 -12.64 -16.49 9.73
N VAL A 326 -13.77 -15.86 9.42
CA VAL A 326 -14.15 -15.56 8.04
C VAL A 326 -13.21 -14.56 7.41
N TRP A 327 -12.91 -13.46 8.10
CA TRP A 327 -12.03 -12.42 7.58
C TRP A 327 -10.59 -12.88 7.35
N PRO A 328 -9.89 -13.50 8.32
CA PRO A 328 -8.55 -14.03 8.06
C PRO A 328 -8.52 -15.08 6.94
N ALA A 329 -9.55 -15.92 6.82
CA ALA A 329 -9.65 -16.92 5.76
C ALA A 329 -9.78 -16.26 4.39
N LEU A 330 -10.63 -15.23 4.26
CA LEU A 330 -10.81 -14.47 3.03
C LEU A 330 -9.49 -13.77 2.61
N LEU A 331 -8.81 -13.11 3.54
CA LEU A 331 -7.50 -12.51 3.27
C LEU A 331 -6.46 -13.53 2.81
N GLN A 332 -6.45 -14.73 3.41
CA GLN A 332 -5.56 -15.82 3.01
C GLN A 332 -5.92 -16.39 1.65
N GLU A 333 -7.18 -16.46 1.30
CA GLU A 333 -7.64 -16.90 -0.02
C GLU A 333 -7.19 -15.92 -1.11
N HIS A 334 -7.46 -14.63 -0.92
CA HIS A 334 -7.13 -13.59 -1.91
C HIS A 334 -5.63 -13.33 -2.02
N TYR A 335 -4.92 -13.19 -0.90
CA TYR A 335 -3.53 -12.69 -0.90
C TYR A 335 -2.51 -13.72 -0.43
N GLY A 336 -2.92 -14.74 0.32
CA GLY A 336 -2.00 -15.61 1.03
C GLY A 336 -0.95 -16.31 0.15
N ARG A 337 -1.32 -16.74 -1.07
CA ARG A 337 -0.38 -17.37 -2.03
C ARG A 337 0.62 -16.36 -2.57
N GLY A 338 0.13 -15.21 -3.03
CA GLY A 338 0.95 -14.15 -3.59
C GLY A 338 1.88 -13.55 -2.53
N PHE A 339 1.37 -13.25 -1.35
CA PHE A 339 2.19 -12.68 -0.26
C PHE A 339 3.22 -13.67 0.29
N SER A 340 2.92 -14.96 0.36
CA SER A 340 3.88 -15.97 0.79
C SER A 340 5.14 -15.99 -0.10
N ILE A 341 4.96 -16.10 -1.42
CA ILE A 341 6.10 -16.11 -2.34
C ILE A 341 6.76 -14.73 -2.44
N ALA A 342 5.99 -13.65 -2.45
CA ALA A 342 6.52 -12.28 -2.50
C ALA A 342 7.42 -11.96 -1.28
N ARG A 343 7.06 -12.41 -0.07
CA ARG A 343 7.92 -12.30 1.12
C ARG A 343 9.27 -13.01 0.93
N ARG A 344 9.30 -14.17 0.30
CA ARG A 344 10.54 -14.93 0.05
C ARG A 344 11.42 -14.23 -0.97
N LEU A 345 10.83 -13.73 -2.05
CA LEU A 345 11.55 -12.94 -3.05
C LEU A 345 12.07 -11.64 -2.44
N ALA A 346 11.26 -10.94 -1.67
CA ALA A 346 11.67 -9.75 -0.94
C ALA A 346 12.81 -10.04 0.04
N LEU A 347 12.78 -11.20 0.72
CA LEU A 347 13.88 -11.65 1.56
C LEU A 347 15.17 -11.88 0.77
N LEU A 348 15.10 -12.46 -0.43
CA LEU A 348 16.26 -12.64 -1.33
C LEU A 348 16.86 -11.30 -1.73
N LEU A 349 16.03 -10.28 -1.99
CA LEU A 349 16.51 -8.92 -2.31
C LEU A 349 17.36 -8.31 -1.18
N THR A 350 17.16 -8.72 0.08
CA THR A 350 17.97 -8.22 1.21
C THR A 350 19.39 -8.80 1.28
N PHE A 351 19.74 -9.78 0.44
CA PHE A 351 21.11 -10.29 0.36
C PHE A 351 21.95 -9.40 -0.56
N GLN A 352 23.06 -8.88 -0.05
CA GLN A 352 23.89 -7.87 -0.73
C GLN A 352 24.38 -8.27 -2.13
N ARG A 353 24.58 -9.55 -2.39
CA ARG A 353 25.06 -10.05 -3.70
C ARG A 353 23.93 -10.36 -4.69
N PHE A 354 22.68 -10.39 -4.24
CA PHE A 354 21.58 -10.84 -5.10
C PHE A 354 21.33 -9.86 -6.25
N LEU A 355 21.06 -8.59 -5.95
CA LEU A 355 20.81 -7.57 -6.97
C LEU A 355 22.01 -7.33 -7.91
N PRO A 356 23.25 -7.18 -7.41
CA PRO A 356 24.42 -7.04 -8.28
C PRO A 356 24.64 -8.21 -9.23
N THR A 357 24.23 -9.42 -8.85
CA THR A 357 24.40 -10.62 -9.70
C THR A 357 23.26 -10.77 -10.71
N THR A 358 22.01 -10.55 -10.28
CA THR A 358 20.83 -10.80 -11.12
C THR A 358 20.40 -9.57 -11.92
N GLY A 359 20.64 -8.37 -11.42
CA GLY A 359 20.26 -7.09 -12.04
C GLY A 359 20.79 -6.93 -13.46
N PRO A 360 22.11 -7.10 -13.72
CA PRO A 360 22.66 -6.96 -15.08
C PRO A 360 22.03 -7.93 -16.08
N ILE A 361 21.66 -9.13 -15.64
CA ILE A 361 21.00 -10.14 -16.50
C ILE A 361 19.58 -9.72 -16.81
N ALA A 362 18.82 -9.31 -15.79
CA ALA A 362 17.44 -8.87 -15.93
C ALA A 362 17.33 -7.64 -16.84
N MET A 363 18.18 -6.63 -16.63
CA MET A 363 18.16 -5.37 -17.41
C MET A 363 18.49 -5.56 -18.90
N ARG A 364 19.19 -6.64 -19.27
CA ARG A 364 19.48 -6.99 -20.69
C ARG A 364 18.33 -7.72 -21.38
N SER A 365 17.29 -8.12 -20.66
CA SER A 365 16.18 -8.90 -21.20
C SER A 365 14.83 -8.20 -20.98
N PRO A 366 14.29 -7.50 -21.99
CA PRO A 366 12.97 -6.87 -21.89
C PRO A 366 11.88 -7.87 -21.48
N ARG A 367 11.98 -9.14 -21.94
CA ARG A 367 11.03 -10.19 -21.54
C ARG A 367 11.07 -10.50 -20.05
N LEU A 368 12.27 -10.64 -19.48
CA LEU A 368 12.42 -10.88 -18.04
C LEU A 368 11.90 -9.70 -17.23
N MET A 369 12.17 -8.47 -17.69
CA MET A 369 11.66 -7.27 -17.02
C MET A 369 10.16 -7.15 -17.11
N THR A 370 9.54 -7.51 -18.23
CA THR A 370 8.07 -7.58 -18.36
C THR A 370 7.46 -8.56 -17.35
N ILE A 371 8.05 -9.75 -17.20
CA ILE A 371 7.61 -10.74 -16.20
C ILE A 371 7.81 -10.19 -14.79
N ALA A 372 8.97 -9.59 -14.52
CA ALA A 372 9.27 -9.01 -13.22
C ALA A 372 8.27 -7.90 -12.85
N VAL A 373 7.97 -6.98 -13.76
CA VAL A 373 6.95 -5.93 -13.54
C VAL A 373 5.58 -6.54 -13.27
N ARG A 374 5.16 -7.53 -14.06
CA ARG A 374 3.86 -8.19 -13.87
C ARG A 374 3.71 -8.83 -12.49
N VAL A 375 4.76 -9.50 -12.04
CA VAL A 375 4.80 -10.16 -10.72
C VAL A 375 4.93 -9.12 -9.59
N MET A 376 5.83 -8.16 -9.73
CA MET A 376 6.10 -7.16 -8.70
C MET A 376 4.93 -6.21 -8.48
N ALA A 377 4.24 -5.81 -9.55
CA ALA A 377 3.04 -4.97 -9.46
C ALA A 377 1.76 -5.79 -9.20
N ASN A 378 1.88 -7.09 -8.90
CA ASN A 378 0.74 -8.00 -8.65
C ASN A 378 -0.35 -7.93 -9.73
N LEU A 379 0.05 -7.91 -11.01
CA LEU A 379 -0.84 -7.88 -12.15
C LEU A 379 -1.18 -9.30 -12.66
N VAL A 380 -1.21 -10.26 -11.76
CA VAL A 380 -1.61 -11.66 -11.99
C VAL A 380 -2.88 -11.92 -11.21
N THR A 381 -3.92 -12.38 -11.91
CA THR A 381 -5.19 -12.80 -11.32
C THR A 381 -5.37 -14.31 -11.38
N ASP A 382 -6.39 -14.84 -10.71
CA ASP A 382 -6.74 -16.26 -10.80
C ASP A 382 -7.33 -16.62 -12.18
N ASP A 383 -7.92 -15.66 -12.90
CA ASP A 383 -8.49 -15.83 -14.24
C ASP A 383 -7.43 -15.86 -15.35
N ASP A 384 -6.20 -15.39 -15.09
CA ASP A 384 -5.12 -15.40 -16.06
C ASP A 384 -4.68 -16.84 -16.36
N ALA A 385 -4.77 -17.26 -17.63
CA ALA A 385 -4.49 -18.64 -18.07
C ALA A 385 -3.08 -18.85 -18.64
N ASP A 386 -2.27 -17.80 -18.78
CA ASP A 386 -0.93 -17.88 -19.36
C ASP A 386 0.09 -18.60 -18.43
N TRP A 387 1.26 -18.91 -18.97
CA TRP A 387 2.27 -19.66 -18.25
C TRP A 387 2.88 -18.90 -17.05
N VAL A 388 2.99 -17.56 -17.11
CA VAL A 388 3.51 -16.74 -16.02
C VAL A 388 2.57 -16.82 -14.83
N ALA A 389 1.26 -16.65 -15.07
CA ALA A 389 0.24 -16.75 -14.05
C ALA A 389 0.18 -18.15 -13.42
N ARG A 390 0.26 -19.21 -14.24
CA ARG A 390 0.31 -20.61 -13.74
C ARG A 390 1.55 -20.87 -12.89
N ALA A 391 2.73 -20.43 -13.35
CA ALA A 391 3.98 -20.58 -12.61
C ALA A 391 3.94 -19.81 -11.29
N TRP A 392 3.45 -18.57 -11.30
CA TRP A 392 3.33 -17.74 -10.09
C TRP A 392 2.39 -18.36 -9.05
N ARG A 393 1.20 -18.80 -9.47
CA ARG A 393 0.25 -19.48 -8.59
C ARG A 393 0.80 -20.81 -8.05
N GLY A 394 1.47 -21.59 -8.89
CA GLY A 394 2.13 -22.84 -8.49
C GLY A 394 3.22 -22.61 -7.45
N ALA A 395 4.11 -21.64 -7.70
CA ALA A 395 5.15 -21.24 -6.77
C ALA A 395 4.57 -20.72 -5.44
N GLY A 396 3.48 -19.95 -5.49
CA GLY A 396 2.77 -19.48 -4.31
C GLY A 396 2.17 -20.60 -3.46
N ARG A 397 1.60 -21.63 -4.10
CA ARG A 397 1.11 -22.83 -3.40
C ARG A 397 2.24 -23.57 -2.68
N LEU A 398 3.36 -23.82 -3.37
CA LEU A 398 4.53 -24.46 -2.78
C LEU A 398 5.14 -23.62 -1.66
N SER A 399 5.21 -22.29 -1.85
CA SER A 399 5.71 -21.37 -0.82
C SER A 399 4.91 -21.46 0.47
N ARG A 400 3.58 -21.52 0.40
CA ARG A 400 2.72 -21.65 1.59
C ARG A 400 2.95 -22.92 2.39
N LEU A 401 3.31 -24.04 1.75
CA LEU A 401 3.56 -25.31 2.44
C LEU A 401 4.77 -25.24 3.40
N VAL A 402 5.69 -24.32 3.14
CA VAL A 402 6.92 -24.15 3.93
C VAL A 402 6.93 -22.85 4.73
N ASP A 403 5.81 -22.14 4.83
CA ASP A 403 5.69 -20.95 5.67
C ASP A 403 5.69 -21.35 7.14
N ARG A 404 6.62 -20.76 7.90
CA ARG A 404 6.62 -20.86 9.37
C ARG A 404 5.47 -20.06 9.98
N ARG A 405 5.10 -18.95 9.34
CA ARG A 405 3.93 -18.12 9.66
C ARG A 405 3.22 -17.75 8.37
N VAL A 406 2.02 -18.24 8.23
CA VAL A 406 1.15 -17.92 7.11
C VAL A 406 0.79 -16.42 7.16
N PRO A 407 0.63 -15.72 6.02
CA PRO A 407 0.08 -14.38 6.03
C PRO A 407 -1.23 -14.29 6.82
N PHE A 408 -1.38 -13.24 7.65
CA PHE A 408 -2.58 -12.99 8.47
C PHE A 408 -2.87 -14.03 9.57
N SER A 409 -1.87 -14.79 10.03
CA SER A 409 -2.05 -15.84 11.06
C SER A 409 -1.55 -15.44 12.44
#